data_ff267ebaf2f95cc849cf2de6ce246a25
#
_entry.id   ff267ebaf2f95cc849cf2de6ce246a25
#
_cell.length_a   1.000
_cell.length_b   1.000
_cell.length_c   1.000
_cell.angle_alpha   90.00
_cell.angle_beta   90.00
_cell.angle_gamma   90.00
#
_symmetry.space_group_name_H-M   'P 1'
#
loop_
_entity.id
_entity.type
_entity.pdbx_description
1 polymer ?
#
loop_
_entity_poly.entity_id
_entity_poly.type
_entity_poly.pdbx_seq_one_letter_code
_entity_poly.pdbx_strand_id
1 'polypeptide(L)'
;MKLNEFNNTFQTEKQCLAYIASLKQIKCSRCSSFNLNTSNLRRMRCLKCHQTFSILTGTIFSKSQTPLISWFYLIFRWINTKHGIPSTDIAKELGVTLKTAWRMGHKIRSAIAKQKPQFIVEGIVQMDEMYLSHMGFKKQGRSLLNKTLIVGIYEKTTNNLIVKVLKNANSKNLLQFAINHISSKCVVHTDFWKGYRDLKSVFTKHETVNHQDGYVSKTGVNTNQIESVWKHIRRTFKTHIKVAKHHIHLYAKEAAYKFNNIPSFETVMLCFI
;
A
#
# COMPACT_ATOMS: atom_id res chain seq x y z
N MET A 1 -12.15 -7.59 12.34
CA MET A 1 -12.22 -7.31 13.79
C MET A 1 -13.18 -6.15 14.03
N LYS A 2 -14.20 -6.34 14.87
CA LYS A 2 -15.14 -5.31 15.29
C LYS A 2 -14.58 -4.54 16.50
N LEU A 3 -15.17 -3.38 16.84
CA LEU A 3 -14.68 -2.55 17.95
C LEU A 3 -14.73 -3.25 19.31
N ASN A 4 -15.84 -3.96 19.59
CA ASN A 4 -15.98 -4.70 20.86
C ASN A 4 -14.96 -5.84 20.97
N GLU A 5 -14.69 -6.54 19.86
CA GLU A 5 -13.67 -7.58 19.79
C GLU A 5 -12.27 -6.99 20.06
N PHE A 6 -11.95 -5.84 19.43
CA PHE A 6 -10.71 -5.13 19.67
C PHE A 6 -10.54 -4.76 21.15
N ASN A 7 -11.55 -4.12 21.74
CA ASN A 7 -11.53 -3.69 23.14
C ASN A 7 -11.38 -4.86 24.13
N ASN A 8 -11.98 -6.00 23.82
CA ASN A 8 -11.86 -7.20 24.66
C ASN A 8 -10.49 -7.88 24.53
N THR A 9 -9.87 -7.80 23.35
CA THR A 9 -8.61 -8.51 23.05
C THR A 9 -7.38 -7.72 23.47
N PHE A 10 -7.40 -6.38 23.38
CA PHE A 10 -6.21 -5.53 23.53
C PHE A 10 -6.39 -4.46 24.62
N GLN A 11 -6.65 -4.89 25.86
CA GLN A 11 -6.83 -4.02 27.02
C GLN A 11 -5.48 -3.61 27.66
N THR A 12 -4.47 -4.46 27.53
CA THR A 12 -3.17 -4.27 28.18
C THR A 12 -2.03 -4.42 27.21
N GLU A 13 -0.91 -3.80 27.53
CA GLU A 13 0.31 -3.94 26.75
C GLU A 13 0.81 -5.40 26.69
N LYS A 14 0.61 -6.16 27.77
CA LYS A 14 0.94 -7.59 27.84
C LYS A 14 0.19 -8.39 26.78
N GLN A 15 -1.10 -8.12 26.57
CA GLN A 15 -1.90 -8.76 25.52
C GLN A 15 -1.41 -8.40 24.12
N CYS A 16 -1.04 -7.14 23.88
CA CYS A 16 -0.46 -6.71 22.59
C CYS A 16 0.88 -7.42 22.32
N LEU A 17 1.75 -7.55 23.31
CA LEU A 17 3.01 -8.29 23.20
C LEU A 17 2.80 -9.78 22.95
N ALA A 18 1.85 -10.40 23.67
CA ALA A 18 1.49 -11.81 23.47
C ALA A 18 0.95 -12.06 22.06
N TYR A 19 0.14 -11.14 21.52
CA TYR A 19 -0.35 -11.22 20.16
C TYR A 19 0.78 -11.11 19.13
N ILE A 20 1.75 -10.22 19.31
CA ILE A 20 2.93 -10.16 18.44
C ILE A 20 3.71 -11.48 18.53
N ALA A 21 3.84 -12.06 19.72
CA ALA A 21 4.54 -13.31 19.94
C ALA A 21 3.86 -14.51 19.25
N SER A 22 2.53 -14.52 19.16
CA SER A 22 1.78 -15.59 18.45
C SER A 22 1.94 -15.55 16.94
N LEU A 23 2.23 -14.37 16.37
CA LEU A 23 2.40 -14.19 14.93
C LEU A 23 3.83 -14.39 14.43
N LYS A 24 4.81 -14.46 15.33
CA LYS A 24 6.22 -14.42 14.97
C LYS A 24 6.99 -15.58 15.59
N GLN A 25 7.74 -16.31 14.77
CA GLN A 25 8.73 -17.23 15.29
C GLN A 25 9.89 -16.44 15.93
N ILE A 26 10.00 -16.53 17.26
CA ILE A 26 10.98 -15.77 18.03
C ILE A 26 12.33 -16.48 18.00
N LYS A 27 13.36 -15.79 17.46
CA LYS A 27 14.76 -16.26 17.46
C LYS A 27 15.69 -15.12 17.82
N CYS A 28 16.88 -15.47 18.32
CA CYS A 28 17.90 -14.49 18.64
C CYS A 28 18.31 -13.68 17.41
N SER A 29 18.29 -12.35 17.51
CA SER A 29 18.67 -11.46 16.42
C SER A 29 20.16 -11.53 16.04
N ARG A 30 21.03 -12.10 16.92
CA ARG A 30 22.47 -12.21 16.70
C ARG A 30 22.92 -13.60 16.20
N CYS A 31 22.43 -14.68 16.84
CA CYS A 31 22.90 -16.04 16.54
C CYS A 31 21.79 -16.98 16.06
N SER A 32 20.59 -16.47 15.81
CA SER A 32 19.41 -17.20 15.33
C SER A 32 18.97 -18.38 16.22
N SER A 33 19.50 -18.52 17.43
CA SER A 33 19.12 -19.57 18.38
C SER A 33 17.69 -19.36 18.88
N PHE A 34 16.96 -20.46 19.10
CA PHE A 34 15.64 -20.49 19.72
C PHE A 34 15.71 -20.69 21.24
N ASN A 35 16.89 -20.96 21.81
CA ASN A 35 17.08 -21.10 23.23
C ASN A 35 17.07 -19.73 23.91
N LEU A 36 15.89 -19.28 24.34
CA LEU A 36 15.61 -17.93 24.79
C LEU A 36 14.91 -17.94 26.15
N ASN A 37 15.30 -17.01 27.01
CA ASN A 37 14.44 -16.61 28.13
C ASN A 37 13.47 -15.55 27.64
N THR A 38 12.18 -15.90 27.59
CA THR A 38 11.06 -15.07 27.08
C THR A 38 10.12 -14.59 28.21
N SER A 39 10.53 -14.70 29.47
CA SER A 39 9.70 -14.24 30.61
C SER A 39 9.30 -12.77 30.49
N ASN A 40 10.14 -11.94 29.85
CA ASN A 40 9.81 -10.56 29.50
C ASN A 40 10.03 -10.35 28.01
N LEU A 41 8.95 -10.25 27.23
CA LEU A 41 8.99 -10.08 25.76
C LEU A 41 9.61 -8.75 25.32
N ARG A 42 9.62 -7.72 26.15
CA ARG A 42 10.34 -6.47 25.88
C ARG A 42 11.84 -6.56 26.11
N ARG A 43 12.28 -7.54 26.93
CA ARG A 43 13.70 -7.73 27.27
C ARG A 43 14.03 -9.21 27.37
N MET A 44 13.98 -9.90 26.23
CA MET A 44 14.37 -11.30 26.12
C MET A 44 15.89 -11.46 26.14
N ARG A 45 16.37 -12.60 26.63
CA ARG A 45 17.81 -12.96 26.65
C ARG A 45 18.03 -14.28 25.91
N CYS A 46 18.96 -14.28 24.99
CA CYS A 46 19.44 -15.51 24.36
C CYS A 46 20.32 -16.27 25.35
N LEU A 47 20.00 -17.55 25.61
CA LEU A 47 20.77 -18.39 26.52
C LEU A 47 22.07 -18.93 25.87
N LYS A 48 22.18 -18.85 24.51
CA LYS A 48 23.37 -19.27 23.77
C LYS A 48 24.44 -18.17 23.69
N CYS A 49 24.07 -16.95 23.27
CA CYS A 49 25.03 -15.87 23.04
C CYS A 49 24.88 -14.68 24.00
N HIS A 50 23.99 -14.81 24.98
CA HIS A 50 23.68 -13.81 26.01
C HIS A 50 23.21 -12.44 25.52
N GLN A 51 22.91 -12.31 24.21
CA GLN A 51 22.34 -11.10 23.64
C GLN A 51 20.97 -10.80 24.24
N THR A 52 20.77 -9.58 24.68
CA THR A 52 19.45 -9.07 25.10
C THR A 52 18.79 -8.31 23.95
N PHE A 53 17.53 -8.58 23.69
CA PHE A 53 16.74 -7.96 22.61
C PHE A 53 15.25 -7.96 22.96
N SER A 54 14.46 -7.18 22.21
CA SER A 54 13.01 -7.10 22.36
C SER A 54 12.31 -7.83 21.21
N ILE A 55 11.13 -8.38 21.47
CA ILE A 55 10.25 -8.90 20.41
C ILE A 55 9.90 -7.83 19.37
N LEU A 56 9.93 -6.56 19.76
CA LEU A 56 9.67 -5.41 18.89
C LEU A 56 10.82 -5.06 17.96
N THR A 57 12.01 -5.67 18.15
CA THR A 57 13.18 -5.44 17.28
C THR A 57 12.87 -5.88 15.84
N GLY A 58 13.14 -5.00 14.88
CA GLY A 58 12.84 -5.23 13.45
C GLY A 58 11.42 -4.91 13.03
N THR A 59 10.50 -4.64 13.97
CA THR A 59 9.10 -4.29 13.67
C THR A 59 8.91 -2.78 13.51
N ILE A 60 7.72 -2.36 13.02
CA ILE A 60 7.36 -0.92 12.97
C ILE A 60 7.30 -0.28 14.36
N PHE A 61 7.14 -1.07 15.42
CA PHE A 61 7.05 -0.64 16.82
C PHE A 61 8.42 -0.39 17.45
N SER A 62 9.49 -0.81 16.77
CA SER A 62 10.86 -0.69 17.28
C SER A 62 11.22 0.75 17.64
N LYS A 63 11.86 0.92 18.83
CA LYS A 63 12.28 2.22 19.37
C LYS A 63 11.14 3.26 19.52
N SER A 64 9.89 2.81 19.60
CA SER A 64 8.74 3.70 19.84
C SER A 64 8.52 3.91 21.35
N GLN A 65 8.34 5.15 21.76
CA GLN A 65 7.89 5.53 23.10
C GLN A 65 6.35 5.53 23.20
N THR A 66 5.64 5.45 22.07
CA THR A 66 4.18 5.38 22.05
C THR A 66 3.74 4.01 22.53
N PRO A 67 2.76 3.91 23.45
CA PRO A 67 2.23 2.64 23.95
C PRO A 67 1.77 1.71 22.83
N LEU A 68 1.96 0.39 22.96
CA LEU A 68 1.52 -0.57 21.95
C LEU A 68 0.02 -0.56 21.72
N ILE A 69 -0.77 -0.32 22.76
CA ILE A 69 -2.23 -0.20 22.65
C ILE A 69 -2.59 0.91 21.64
N SER A 70 -1.91 2.05 21.69
CA SER A 70 -2.12 3.17 20.74
C SER A 70 -1.75 2.77 19.30
N TRP A 71 -0.69 1.96 19.12
CA TRP A 71 -0.33 1.42 17.81
C TRP A 71 -1.38 0.45 17.29
N PHE A 72 -1.85 -0.47 18.12
CA PHE A 72 -2.88 -1.44 17.78
C PHE A 72 -4.20 -0.76 17.43
N TYR A 73 -4.58 0.27 18.21
CA TYR A 73 -5.74 1.10 17.91
C TYR A 73 -5.62 1.81 16.56
N LEU A 74 -4.48 2.42 16.27
CA LEU A 74 -4.25 3.04 14.95
C LEU A 74 -4.37 2.02 13.82
N ILE A 75 -3.80 0.82 13.97
CA ILE A 75 -3.89 -0.26 12.98
C ILE A 75 -5.34 -0.70 12.81
N PHE A 76 -6.08 -0.90 13.91
CA PHE A 76 -7.51 -1.21 13.89
C PHE A 76 -8.30 -0.14 13.14
N ARG A 77 -8.10 1.13 13.44
CA ARG A 77 -8.75 2.25 12.75
C ARG A 77 -8.36 2.29 11.27
N TRP A 78 -7.08 2.07 10.97
CA TRP A 78 -6.58 2.06 9.60
C TRP A 78 -7.24 0.95 8.76
N ILE A 79 -7.39 -0.24 9.29
CA ILE A 79 -8.04 -1.37 8.59
C ILE A 79 -9.52 -1.07 8.30
N ASN A 80 -10.23 -0.49 9.26
CA ASN A 80 -11.66 -0.23 9.17
C ASN A 80 -12.02 1.04 8.40
N THR A 81 -11.05 1.74 7.80
CA THR A 81 -11.29 2.93 6.96
C THR A 81 -10.94 2.67 5.51
N LYS A 82 -11.81 3.04 4.58
CA LYS A 82 -11.62 2.79 3.14
C LYS A 82 -10.50 3.63 2.52
N HIS A 83 -10.35 4.88 2.94
CA HIS A 83 -9.46 5.87 2.32
C HIS A 83 -8.33 6.35 3.24
N GLY A 84 -8.05 5.59 4.32
CA GLY A 84 -7.07 6.00 5.34
C GLY A 84 -7.65 6.96 6.37
N ILE A 85 -6.81 7.40 7.31
CA ILE A 85 -7.17 8.30 8.40
C ILE A 85 -6.23 9.48 8.41
N PRO A 86 -6.74 10.72 8.50
CA PRO A 86 -5.92 11.92 8.70
C PRO A 86 -5.12 11.81 10.00
N SER A 87 -3.88 12.30 9.98
CA SER A 87 -3.06 12.32 11.20
C SER A 87 -3.64 13.25 12.28
N THR A 88 -4.44 14.24 11.89
CA THR A 88 -5.18 15.13 12.79
C THR A 88 -6.20 14.38 13.64
N ASP A 89 -6.91 13.43 13.03
CA ASP A 89 -7.94 12.66 13.72
C ASP A 89 -7.28 11.65 14.68
N ILE A 90 -6.24 10.97 14.23
CA ILE A 90 -5.46 10.07 15.10
C ILE A 90 -4.80 10.81 16.25
N ALA A 91 -4.30 12.03 16.03
CA ALA A 91 -3.72 12.84 17.10
C ALA A 91 -4.76 13.13 18.19
N LYS A 92 -6.00 13.49 17.81
CA LYS A 92 -7.11 13.73 18.73
C LYS A 92 -7.56 12.45 19.44
N GLU A 93 -7.79 11.39 18.70
CA GLU A 93 -8.28 10.09 19.24
C GLU A 93 -7.30 9.48 20.26
N LEU A 94 -5.99 9.59 20.02
CA LEU A 94 -4.95 9.02 20.88
C LEU A 94 -4.36 9.99 21.92
N GLY A 95 -4.72 11.27 21.88
CA GLY A 95 -4.13 12.28 22.75
C GLY A 95 -2.62 12.50 22.52
N VAL A 96 -2.14 12.29 21.27
CA VAL A 96 -0.73 12.45 20.91
C VAL A 96 -0.52 13.69 20.03
N THR A 97 0.74 14.15 19.92
CA THR A 97 1.04 15.25 19.00
C THR A 97 0.80 14.86 17.54
N LEU A 98 0.45 15.83 16.70
CA LEU A 98 0.29 15.61 15.25
C LEU A 98 1.54 14.98 14.61
N LYS A 99 2.74 15.38 15.05
CA LYS A 99 4.02 14.80 14.61
C LYS A 99 4.11 13.32 14.94
N THR A 100 3.67 12.90 16.13
CA THR A 100 3.64 11.50 16.56
C THR A 100 2.63 10.70 15.73
N ALA A 101 1.41 11.18 15.58
CA ALA A 101 0.37 10.53 14.78
C ALA A 101 0.81 10.38 13.30
N TRP A 102 1.39 11.43 12.72
CA TRP A 102 1.93 11.39 11.36
C TRP A 102 3.04 10.34 11.22
N ARG A 103 4.01 10.32 12.16
CA ARG A 103 5.11 9.34 12.19
C ARG A 103 4.58 7.90 12.26
N MET A 104 3.57 7.65 13.09
CA MET A 104 2.95 6.33 13.22
C MET A 104 2.30 5.90 11.90
N GLY A 105 1.44 6.73 11.33
CA GLY A 105 0.81 6.46 10.03
C GLY A 105 1.83 6.30 8.90
N HIS A 106 2.93 7.08 8.93
CA HIS A 106 4.00 6.98 7.96
C HIS A 106 4.76 5.64 8.04
N LYS A 107 5.01 5.12 9.24
CA LYS A 107 5.61 3.78 9.44
C LYS A 107 4.71 2.67 8.88
N ILE A 108 3.38 2.75 9.12
CA ILE A 108 2.41 1.80 8.53
C ILE A 108 2.50 1.83 7.00
N ARG A 109 2.39 3.01 6.37
CA ARG A 109 2.48 3.17 4.92
C ARG A 109 3.80 2.64 4.36
N SER A 110 4.91 2.93 5.04
CA SER A 110 6.23 2.47 4.63
C SER A 110 6.36 0.95 4.68
N ALA A 111 5.76 0.28 5.66
CA ALA A 111 5.75 -1.16 5.75
C ALA A 111 4.88 -1.79 4.64
N ILE A 112 3.68 -1.27 4.42
CA ILE A 112 2.80 -1.69 3.32
C ILE A 112 3.48 -1.48 1.95
N ALA A 113 4.17 -0.35 1.76
CA ALA A 113 4.83 -0.05 0.49
C ALA A 113 6.01 -0.98 0.16
N LYS A 114 6.58 -1.64 1.16
CA LYS A 114 7.64 -2.66 0.98
C LYS A 114 7.08 -4.01 0.51
N GLN A 115 5.78 -4.27 0.75
CA GLN A 115 5.14 -5.50 0.26
C GLN A 115 5.16 -5.47 -1.27
N LYS A 116 5.75 -6.50 -1.85
CA LYS A 116 5.68 -6.70 -3.30
C LYS A 116 4.33 -7.31 -3.64
N PRO A 117 3.69 -6.94 -4.77
CA PRO A 117 2.59 -7.74 -5.28
C PRO A 117 3.04 -9.20 -5.41
N GLN A 118 2.32 -10.11 -4.78
CA GLN A 118 2.66 -11.54 -4.80
C GLN A 118 2.15 -12.25 -6.06
N PHE A 119 1.65 -11.48 -7.03
CA PHE A 119 1.03 -12.01 -8.24
C PHE A 119 1.52 -11.26 -9.47
N ILE A 120 1.61 -11.98 -10.57
CA ILE A 120 1.64 -11.47 -11.93
C ILE A 120 0.19 -11.52 -12.40
N VAL A 121 -0.32 -10.41 -12.94
CA VAL A 121 -1.70 -10.37 -13.43
C VAL A 121 -1.87 -11.20 -14.71
N GLU A 122 -3.03 -11.85 -14.84
CA GLU A 122 -3.38 -12.73 -15.94
C GLU A 122 -4.73 -12.34 -16.57
N GLY A 123 -5.06 -12.92 -17.71
CA GLY A 123 -6.33 -12.69 -18.39
C GLY A 123 -6.45 -11.30 -19.03
N ILE A 124 -7.55 -10.59 -18.78
CA ILE A 124 -7.80 -9.26 -19.36
C ILE A 124 -7.38 -8.18 -18.35
N VAL A 125 -6.49 -7.31 -18.78
CA VAL A 125 -5.86 -6.29 -17.97
C VAL A 125 -6.12 -4.91 -18.57
N GLN A 126 -6.45 -3.93 -17.72
CA GLN A 126 -6.50 -2.52 -18.11
C GLN A 126 -5.28 -1.78 -17.57
N MET A 127 -4.64 -0.97 -18.40
CA MET A 127 -3.51 -0.13 -18.00
C MET A 127 -3.80 1.32 -18.39
N ASP A 128 -3.59 2.24 -17.44
CA ASP A 128 -3.84 3.67 -17.62
C ASP A 128 -2.95 4.51 -16.70
N GLU A 129 -2.89 5.83 -16.94
CA GLU A 129 -2.16 6.75 -16.12
C GLU A 129 -3.02 7.86 -15.53
N MET A 130 -2.72 8.23 -14.29
CA MET A 130 -3.33 9.34 -13.57
C MET A 130 -2.28 10.39 -13.21
N TYR A 131 -2.62 11.65 -13.46
CA TYR A 131 -1.83 12.80 -13.04
C TYR A 131 -2.43 13.42 -11.77
N LEU A 132 -1.75 13.23 -10.65
CA LEU A 132 -2.12 13.83 -9.37
C LEU A 132 -1.55 15.24 -9.30
N SER A 133 -2.43 16.23 -9.27
CA SER A 133 -2.03 17.64 -9.16
C SER A 133 -1.65 18.02 -7.74
N HIS A 134 -0.60 18.82 -7.59
CA HIS A 134 -0.21 19.51 -6.36
C HIS A 134 -0.80 20.90 -6.28
N MET A 135 -0.62 21.58 -5.13
CA MET A 135 -1.00 22.99 -4.99
C MET A 135 -0.16 23.86 -5.93
N GLY A 136 -0.77 24.94 -6.45
CA GLY A 136 -0.13 25.90 -7.33
C GLY A 136 -0.67 25.83 -8.77
N PHE A 137 -0.02 26.57 -9.67
CA PHE A 137 -0.39 26.66 -11.07
C PHE A 137 -0.37 25.29 -11.75
N LYS A 138 -1.43 24.95 -12.47
CA LYS A 138 -1.63 23.66 -13.13
C LYS A 138 -1.66 23.84 -14.64
N LYS A 139 -0.82 23.12 -15.37
CA LYS A 139 -0.96 22.96 -16.81
C LYS A 139 -1.89 21.77 -17.10
N GLN A 140 -2.86 21.95 -18.01
CA GLN A 140 -3.78 20.87 -18.39
C GLN A 140 -3.05 19.71 -19.09
N GLY A 141 -3.73 18.57 -19.18
CA GLY A 141 -3.22 17.37 -19.87
C GLY A 141 -2.05 16.69 -19.17
N ARG A 142 -1.19 16.04 -19.95
CA ARG A 142 -0.08 15.17 -19.52
C ARG A 142 1.17 15.92 -19.05
N SER A 143 1.11 17.24 -18.88
CA SER A 143 2.22 18.01 -18.30
C SER A 143 2.52 17.56 -16.87
N LEU A 144 3.80 17.41 -16.52
CA LEU A 144 4.27 17.08 -15.18
C LEU A 144 4.48 18.30 -14.28
N LEU A 145 4.22 19.52 -14.80
CA LEU A 145 4.33 20.74 -14.00
C LEU A 145 3.35 20.69 -12.81
N ASN A 146 3.90 20.65 -11.60
CA ASN A 146 3.13 20.51 -10.35
C ASN A 146 2.20 19.29 -10.30
N LYS A 147 2.58 18.21 -11.01
CA LYS A 147 1.88 16.93 -11.00
C LYS A 147 2.83 15.77 -10.72
N THR A 148 2.27 14.69 -10.21
CA THR A 148 2.94 13.39 -10.09
C THR A 148 2.17 12.38 -10.93
N LEU A 149 2.91 11.63 -11.74
CA LEU A 149 2.39 10.55 -12.56
C LEU A 149 2.26 9.27 -11.72
N ILE A 150 1.07 8.72 -11.69
CA ILE A 150 0.77 7.40 -11.13
C ILE A 150 0.26 6.53 -12.28
N VAL A 151 0.89 5.40 -12.52
CA VAL A 151 0.45 4.42 -13.51
C VAL A 151 -0.16 3.24 -12.78
N GLY A 152 -1.22 2.67 -13.32
CA GLY A 152 -1.94 1.54 -12.76
C GLY A 152 -2.14 0.42 -13.77
N ILE A 153 -2.22 -0.79 -13.24
CA ILE A 153 -2.64 -2.01 -13.90
C ILE A 153 -3.78 -2.59 -13.10
N TYR A 154 -4.93 -2.80 -13.74
CA TYR A 154 -6.11 -3.39 -13.15
C TYR A 154 -6.47 -4.68 -13.87
N GLU A 155 -6.58 -5.77 -13.14
CA GLU A 155 -6.99 -7.08 -13.63
C GLU A 155 -8.50 -7.26 -13.47
N LYS A 156 -9.19 -7.53 -14.58
CA LYS A 156 -10.67 -7.58 -14.60
C LYS A 156 -11.25 -8.78 -13.85
N THR A 157 -10.57 -9.91 -13.84
CA THR A 157 -11.07 -11.15 -13.25
C THR A 157 -11.02 -11.14 -11.72
N THR A 158 -9.88 -10.76 -11.17
CA THR A 158 -9.64 -10.77 -9.71
C THR A 158 -9.88 -9.42 -9.05
N ASN A 159 -10.12 -8.36 -9.83
CA ASN A 159 -10.18 -6.97 -9.39
C ASN A 159 -8.89 -6.47 -8.74
N ASN A 160 -7.76 -7.07 -9.04
CA ASN A 160 -6.47 -6.68 -8.49
C ASN A 160 -5.94 -5.40 -9.16
N LEU A 161 -5.36 -4.54 -8.32
CA LEU A 161 -4.78 -3.26 -8.72
C LEU A 161 -3.29 -3.20 -8.35
N ILE A 162 -2.45 -2.87 -9.31
CA ILE A 162 -1.04 -2.54 -9.08
C ILE A 162 -0.82 -1.09 -9.47
N VAL A 163 -0.17 -0.30 -8.62
CA VAL A 163 0.15 1.09 -8.93
C VAL A 163 1.62 1.39 -8.69
N LYS A 164 2.16 2.32 -9.50
CA LYS A 164 3.53 2.82 -9.37
C LYS A 164 3.60 4.29 -9.72
N VAL A 165 4.37 5.04 -8.95
CA VAL A 165 4.75 6.41 -9.30
C VAL A 165 5.91 6.36 -10.27
N LEU A 166 5.77 7.00 -11.43
CA LEU A 166 6.81 7.09 -12.46
C LEU A 166 7.29 8.54 -12.63
N LYS A 167 8.52 8.69 -13.08
CA LYS A 167 9.10 10.02 -13.37
C LYS A 167 8.48 10.65 -14.60
N ASN A 168 8.18 9.85 -15.62
CA ASN A 168 7.52 10.27 -16.86
C ASN A 168 6.78 9.07 -17.48
N ALA A 169 5.87 9.36 -18.39
CA ALA A 169 5.06 8.38 -19.12
C ALA A 169 5.64 8.07 -20.51
N ASN A 170 6.97 7.96 -20.64
CA ASN A 170 7.53 7.51 -21.91
C ASN A 170 7.26 6.00 -22.11
N SER A 171 7.26 5.58 -23.36
CA SER A 171 6.95 4.23 -23.79
C SER A 171 7.83 3.19 -23.06
N LYS A 172 9.15 3.44 -22.91
CA LYS A 172 10.10 2.57 -22.22
C LYS A 172 9.72 2.33 -20.76
N ASN A 173 9.33 3.37 -20.00
CA ASN A 173 8.95 3.24 -18.59
C ASN A 173 7.61 2.51 -18.42
N LEU A 174 6.66 2.78 -19.31
CA LEU A 174 5.36 2.09 -19.32
C LEU A 174 5.52 0.62 -19.66
N LEU A 175 6.30 0.31 -20.71
CA LEU A 175 6.59 -1.07 -21.09
C LEU A 175 7.30 -1.83 -19.98
N GLN A 176 8.33 -1.24 -19.35
CA GLN A 176 9.05 -1.88 -18.24
C GLN A 176 8.13 -2.13 -17.04
N PHE A 177 7.20 -1.21 -16.76
CA PHE A 177 6.21 -1.42 -15.69
C PHE A 177 5.26 -2.56 -16.04
N ALA A 178 4.78 -2.64 -17.28
CA ALA A 178 3.92 -3.71 -17.76
C ALA A 178 4.62 -5.09 -17.70
N ILE A 179 5.83 -5.21 -18.23
CA ILE A 179 6.61 -6.47 -18.23
C ILE A 179 6.83 -7.02 -16.80
N ASN A 180 7.04 -6.14 -15.84
CA ASN A 180 7.30 -6.54 -14.45
C ASN A 180 6.06 -7.09 -13.73
N HIS A 181 4.85 -6.88 -14.27
CA HIS A 181 3.61 -7.15 -13.54
C HIS A 181 2.54 -7.89 -14.34
N ILE A 182 2.64 -7.95 -15.67
CA ILE A 182 1.66 -8.56 -16.57
C ILE A 182 2.28 -9.78 -17.24
N SER A 183 1.58 -10.91 -17.25
CA SER A 183 1.95 -12.10 -18.02
C SER A 183 1.91 -11.77 -19.52
N SER A 184 2.87 -12.28 -20.31
CA SER A 184 2.91 -12.06 -21.78
C SER A 184 1.67 -12.61 -22.49
N LYS A 185 0.95 -13.55 -21.88
CA LYS A 185 -0.28 -14.16 -22.42
C LYS A 185 -1.53 -13.30 -22.23
N CYS A 186 -1.44 -12.17 -21.52
CA CYS A 186 -2.58 -11.29 -21.24
C CYS A 186 -3.08 -10.56 -22.48
N VAL A 187 -4.36 -10.24 -22.45
CA VAL A 187 -4.99 -9.21 -23.30
C VAL A 187 -4.89 -7.87 -22.55
N VAL A 188 -4.15 -6.93 -23.08
CA VAL A 188 -3.92 -5.62 -22.45
C VAL A 188 -4.78 -4.56 -23.14
N HIS A 189 -5.66 -3.91 -22.37
CA HIS A 189 -6.48 -2.79 -22.81
C HIS A 189 -5.86 -1.46 -22.34
N THR A 190 -5.72 -0.48 -23.23
CA THR A 190 -5.27 0.89 -22.92
C THR A 190 -6.10 1.91 -23.70
N ASP A 191 -5.92 3.20 -23.38
CA ASP A 191 -6.33 4.25 -24.31
C ASP A 191 -5.47 4.25 -25.58
N PHE A 192 -5.89 4.99 -26.61
CA PHE A 192 -5.20 5.10 -27.92
C PHE A 192 -3.97 6.02 -27.87
N TRP A 193 -3.38 6.22 -26.71
CA TRP A 193 -2.22 7.08 -26.60
C TRP A 193 -0.92 6.42 -27.06
N LYS A 194 -0.12 7.14 -27.85
CA LYS A 194 1.15 6.66 -28.44
C LYS A 194 2.18 6.14 -27.42
N GLY A 195 2.06 6.52 -26.15
CA GLY A 195 2.92 6.01 -25.07
C GLY A 195 2.80 4.50 -24.84
N TYR A 196 1.70 3.88 -25.26
CA TYR A 196 1.43 2.45 -25.12
C TYR A 196 1.81 1.60 -26.35
N ARG A 197 2.29 2.22 -27.44
CA ARG A 197 2.52 1.51 -28.72
C ARG A 197 3.45 0.30 -28.60
N ASP A 198 4.46 0.36 -27.72
CA ASP A 198 5.48 -0.68 -27.59
C ASP A 198 4.96 -1.93 -26.83
N LEU A 199 3.79 -1.87 -26.22
CA LEU A 199 3.14 -3.03 -25.58
C LEU A 199 2.83 -4.13 -26.60
N LYS A 200 2.55 -3.78 -27.84
CA LYS A 200 2.28 -4.73 -28.94
C LYS A 200 3.45 -5.69 -29.24
N SER A 201 4.68 -5.31 -28.89
CA SER A 201 5.87 -6.14 -29.15
C SER A 201 6.06 -7.25 -28.09
N VAL A 202 5.38 -7.17 -26.96
CA VAL A 202 5.60 -8.07 -25.81
C VAL A 202 4.36 -8.88 -25.46
N PHE A 203 3.17 -8.27 -25.56
CA PHE A 203 1.94 -8.94 -25.17
C PHE A 203 1.23 -9.54 -26.37
N THR A 204 0.67 -10.75 -26.20
CA THR A 204 -0.02 -11.52 -27.25
C THR A 204 -1.12 -10.69 -27.91
N LYS A 205 -1.82 -9.89 -27.12
CA LYS A 205 -2.89 -9.03 -27.61
C LYS A 205 -2.89 -7.68 -26.86
N HIS A 206 -2.66 -6.59 -27.57
CA HIS A 206 -2.82 -5.23 -27.07
C HIS A 206 -3.91 -4.53 -27.86
N GLU A 207 -4.98 -4.19 -27.19
CA GLU A 207 -6.15 -3.54 -27.74
C GLU A 207 -6.31 -2.13 -27.16
N THR A 208 -6.71 -1.20 -28.02
CA THR A 208 -6.83 0.22 -27.62
C THR A 208 -8.25 0.72 -27.81
N VAL A 209 -8.72 1.59 -26.92
CA VAL A 209 -9.96 2.33 -27.07
C VAL A 209 -9.64 3.79 -27.35
N ASN A 210 -10.30 4.34 -28.39
CA ASN A 210 -10.22 5.76 -28.68
C ASN A 210 -11.44 6.48 -28.08
N HIS A 211 -11.21 7.29 -27.06
CA HIS A 211 -12.29 8.01 -26.38
C HIS A 211 -13.03 9.04 -27.26
N GLN A 212 -12.50 9.39 -28.43
CA GLN A 212 -13.20 10.22 -29.41
C GLN A 212 -14.35 9.45 -30.09
N ASP A 213 -14.20 8.11 -30.22
CA ASP A 213 -15.16 7.22 -30.85
C ASP A 213 -16.12 6.59 -29.83
N GLY A 214 -15.89 6.78 -28.53
CA GLY A 214 -16.69 6.26 -27.42
C GLY A 214 -15.85 5.66 -26.30
N TYR A 215 -16.52 5.36 -25.16
CA TYR A 215 -15.84 4.76 -23.98
C TYR A 215 -15.68 3.24 -24.08
N VAL A 216 -16.31 2.61 -25.05
CA VAL A 216 -16.23 1.17 -25.31
C VAL A 216 -16.10 0.99 -26.81
N SER A 217 -15.09 0.23 -27.25
CA SER A 217 -14.94 -0.09 -28.67
C SER A 217 -16.04 -1.06 -29.13
N LYS A 218 -16.21 -1.21 -30.44
CA LYS A 218 -17.14 -2.18 -31.04
C LYS A 218 -16.86 -3.63 -30.61
N THR A 219 -15.61 -3.92 -30.20
CA THR A 219 -15.15 -5.23 -29.68
C THR A 219 -15.23 -5.38 -28.16
N GLY A 220 -15.84 -4.40 -27.46
CA GLY A 220 -15.99 -4.41 -25.99
C GLY A 220 -14.76 -3.96 -25.21
N VAL A 221 -13.71 -3.49 -25.88
CA VAL A 221 -12.50 -2.95 -25.23
C VAL A 221 -12.82 -1.63 -24.54
N ASN A 222 -12.40 -1.51 -23.29
CA ASN A 222 -12.61 -0.29 -22.50
C ASN A 222 -11.59 -0.18 -21.37
N THR A 223 -11.49 1.03 -20.77
CA THR A 223 -10.67 1.37 -19.60
C THR A 223 -11.51 1.83 -18.41
N ASN A 224 -12.81 1.58 -18.41
CA ASN A 224 -13.77 2.14 -17.44
C ASN A 224 -13.48 1.72 -15.99
N GLN A 225 -13.01 0.48 -15.77
CA GLN A 225 -12.75 -0.01 -14.43
C GLN A 225 -11.53 0.70 -13.82
N ILE A 226 -10.43 0.82 -14.56
CA ILE A 226 -9.25 1.53 -14.05
C ILE A 226 -9.52 3.03 -13.85
N GLU A 227 -10.35 3.64 -14.68
CA GLU A 227 -10.80 5.03 -14.46
C GLU A 227 -11.61 5.16 -13.16
N SER A 228 -12.45 4.18 -12.85
CA SER A 228 -13.17 4.12 -11.57
C SER A 228 -12.22 3.98 -10.38
N VAL A 229 -11.14 3.20 -10.53
CA VAL A 229 -10.09 3.06 -9.51
C VAL A 229 -9.41 4.40 -9.24
N TRP A 230 -9.18 5.24 -10.25
CA TRP A 230 -8.61 6.58 -10.04
C TRP A 230 -9.48 7.46 -9.14
N LYS A 231 -10.81 7.30 -9.16
CA LYS A 231 -11.71 8.00 -8.22
C LYS A 231 -11.43 7.57 -6.79
N HIS A 232 -11.21 6.26 -6.55
CA HIS A 232 -10.83 5.73 -5.22
C HIS A 232 -9.49 6.30 -4.74
N ILE A 233 -8.46 6.29 -5.59
CA ILE A 233 -7.14 6.82 -5.25
C ILE A 233 -7.21 8.33 -4.95
N ARG A 234 -7.90 9.11 -5.79
CA ARG A 234 -8.09 10.56 -5.54
C ARG A 234 -8.78 10.86 -4.21
N ARG A 235 -9.76 10.03 -3.79
CA ARG A 235 -10.40 10.16 -2.47
C ARG A 235 -9.40 9.96 -1.34
N THR A 236 -8.53 8.94 -1.43
CA THR A 236 -7.47 8.73 -0.45
C THR A 236 -6.57 9.97 -0.31
N PHE A 237 -6.14 10.58 -1.42
CA PHE A 237 -5.35 11.81 -1.35
C PHE A 237 -6.11 13.00 -0.80
N LYS A 238 -7.43 13.12 -1.05
CA LYS A 238 -8.28 14.16 -0.46
C LYS A 238 -8.40 14.01 1.06
N THR A 239 -8.53 12.79 1.56
CA THR A 239 -8.59 12.49 3.01
C THR A 239 -7.34 13.01 3.74
N HIS A 240 -6.17 12.95 3.13
CA HIS A 240 -4.91 13.36 3.74
C HIS A 240 -4.51 14.83 3.49
N ILE A 241 -5.36 15.63 2.89
CA ILE A 241 -5.29 17.09 2.64
C ILE A 241 -4.03 17.53 1.89
N LYS A 242 -2.83 17.35 2.45
CA LYS A 242 -1.55 17.73 1.85
C LYS A 242 -0.55 16.59 1.98
N VAL A 243 -0.26 15.92 0.87
CA VAL A 243 0.78 14.90 0.80
C VAL A 243 1.98 15.46 0.07
N ALA A 244 3.14 15.48 0.72
CA ALA A 244 4.37 15.94 0.09
C ALA A 244 4.73 15.03 -1.10
N LYS A 245 5.25 15.63 -2.18
CA LYS A 245 5.53 14.96 -3.46
C LYS A 245 6.35 13.66 -3.30
N HIS A 246 7.36 13.68 -2.44
CA HIS A 246 8.23 12.54 -2.20
C HIS A 246 7.55 11.38 -1.41
N HIS A 247 6.40 11.62 -0.79
CA HIS A 247 5.62 10.61 -0.09
C HIS A 247 4.45 10.04 -0.89
N ILE A 248 4.12 10.60 -2.06
CA ILE A 248 2.95 10.19 -2.87
C ILE A 248 2.95 8.67 -3.14
N HIS A 249 4.12 8.09 -3.41
CA HIS A 249 4.25 6.65 -3.66
C HIS A 249 3.75 5.78 -2.48
N LEU A 250 3.88 6.24 -1.23
CA LEU A 250 3.40 5.52 -0.05
C LEU A 250 1.87 5.52 0.03
N TYR A 251 1.25 6.68 -0.25
CA TYR A 251 -0.21 6.82 -0.21
C TYR A 251 -0.88 6.14 -1.41
N ALA A 252 -0.26 6.16 -2.58
CA ALA A 252 -0.74 5.42 -3.74
C ALA A 252 -0.74 3.91 -3.47
N LYS A 253 0.34 3.38 -2.87
CA LYS A 253 0.44 1.97 -2.48
C LYS A 253 -0.53 1.60 -1.36
N GLU A 254 -0.74 2.48 -0.37
CA GLU A 254 -1.78 2.28 0.66
C GLU A 254 -3.16 2.17 0.01
N ALA A 255 -3.48 3.06 -0.93
CA ALA A 255 -4.77 3.04 -1.63
C ALA A 255 -4.97 1.75 -2.44
N ALA A 256 -3.94 1.29 -3.16
CA ALA A 256 -3.98 0.03 -3.90
C ALA A 256 -4.08 -1.18 -2.97
N TYR A 257 -3.33 -1.20 -1.87
CA TYR A 257 -3.43 -2.28 -0.89
C TYR A 257 -4.83 -2.41 -0.30
N LYS A 258 -5.45 -1.28 0.06
CA LYS A 258 -6.83 -1.24 0.58
C LYS A 258 -7.88 -1.57 -0.49
N PHE A 259 -7.59 -1.30 -1.74
CA PHE A 259 -8.45 -1.64 -2.86
C PHE A 259 -8.47 -3.16 -3.09
N ASN A 260 -7.31 -3.80 -3.12
CA ASN A 260 -7.14 -5.22 -3.40
C ASN A 260 -7.62 -6.13 -2.26
N ASN A 261 -7.63 -5.63 -1.02
CA ASN A 261 -7.89 -6.45 0.15
C ASN A 261 -8.95 -5.81 1.04
N ILE A 262 -9.76 -6.67 1.68
CA ILE A 262 -10.37 -6.36 2.96
C ILE A 262 -9.42 -6.92 4.02
N PRO A 263 -8.42 -6.14 4.47
CA PRO A 263 -7.34 -6.68 5.27
C PRO A 263 -7.87 -7.10 6.65
N SER A 264 -7.59 -8.35 7.04
CA SER A 264 -7.77 -8.75 8.45
C SER A 264 -6.72 -8.06 9.32
N PHE A 265 -7.00 -7.93 10.62
CA PHE A 265 -6.04 -7.37 11.57
C PHE A 265 -4.73 -8.18 11.58
N GLU A 266 -4.84 -9.50 11.53
CA GLU A 266 -3.72 -10.44 11.49
C GLU A 266 -2.87 -10.26 10.23
N THR A 267 -3.50 -10.25 9.05
CA THR A 267 -2.79 -10.08 7.77
C THR A 267 -1.98 -8.78 7.73
N VAL A 268 -2.55 -7.70 8.28
CA VAL A 268 -1.86 -6.40 8.34
C VAL A 268 -0.73 -6.43 9.36
N MET A 269 -0.94 -7.07 10.52
CA MET A 269 0.11 -7.22 11.54
C MET A 269 1.31 -7.99 11.01
N LEU A 270 1.12 -9.03 10.20
CA LEU A 270 2.21 -9.77 9.55
C LEU A 270 3.08 -8.90 8.63
N CYS A 271 2.53 -7.81 8.07
CA CYS A 271 3.32 -6.83 7.32
C CYS A 271 4.22 -5.96 8.21
N PHE A 272 4.00 -5.94 9.53
CA PHE A 272 4.62 -5.01 10.47
C PHE A 272 5.65 -5.66 11.40
N ILE A 273 5.69 -6.96 11.45
CA ILE A 273 6.55 -7.77 12.30
C ILE A 273 7.51 -8.64 11.48
#